data_14cd87ee58144e73f4162a37a669bd82
#
_entry.id   14cd87ee58144e73f4162a37a669bd82
#
_cell.length_a   1.000
_cell.length_b   1.000
_cell.length_c   1.000
_cell.angle_alpha   90.00
_cell.angle_beta   90.00
_cell.angle_gamma   90.00
#
_symmetry.space_group_name_H-M   'P 1'
#
loop_
_entity.id
_entity.type
_entity.pdbx_description
1 polymer ?
#
loop_
_entity_poly.entity_id
_entity_poly.type
_entity_poly.pdbx_seq_one_letter_code
_entity_poly.pdbx_strand_id
1 'polypeptide(L)' 'MSRPSHSEGALADMRFLTVAEVAELMRVSKMTVYRLVHAGELTAVRVGRSFRVPEHAVHSYLREAFRESA' A
#
# COMPACT_ATOMS: atom_id res chain seq x y z
N MET A 1 -28.63 9.67 2.92
CA MET A 1 -27.99 9.94 3.76
C MET A 1 -26.62 9.89 3.58
N SER A 2 -26.02 10.65 3.73
CA SER A 2 -24.75 10.60 3.49
C SER A 2 -24.00 10.01 4.53
N ARG A 3 -22.85 9.67 4.33
CA ARG A 3 -22.08 9.16 5.25
C ARG A 3 -21.74 10.15 6.12
N PRO A 4 -21.92 9.98 7.28
CA PRO A 4 -21.70 10.93 8.26
C PRO A 4 -20.27 11.33 8.29
N SER A 5 -19.43 10.49 8.14
CA SER A 5 -18.08 10.85 8.24
C SER A 5 -17.37 10.30 7.11
N HIS A 6 -17.01 11.13 6.20
CA HIS A 6 -16.36 10.64 5.06
C HIS A 6 -15.05 10.03 5.37
N SER A 7 -14.28 10.58 6.28
CA SER A 7 -12.99 10.02 6.58
C SER A 7 -13.16 8.69 7.26
N GLU A 8 -14.15 8.57 8.11
CA GLU A 8 -14.37 7.32 8.75
C GLU A 8 -14.80 6.28 7.74
N GLY A 9 -15.65 6.65 6.81
CA GLY A 9 -16.07 5.74 5.78
C GLY A 9 -14.92 5.33 4.89
N ALA A 10 -14.06 6.28 4.57
CA ALA A 10 -12.93 5.97 3.73
C ALA A 10 -11.99 5.02 4.43
N LEU A 11 -11.77 5.22 5.72
CA LEU A 11 -10.90 4.33 6.46
C LEU A 11 -11.49 2.93 6.55
N ALA A 12 -12.78 2.85 6.73
CA ALA A 12 -13.42 1.55 6.84
C ALA A 12 -13.33 0.78 5.54
N ASP A 13 -13.37 1.50 4.42
CA ASP A 13 -13.31 0.83 3.14
C ASP A 13 -11.90 0.59 2.67
N MET A 14 -10.94 1.20 3.32
CA MET A 14 -9.58 1.07 2.87
C MET A 14 -9.02 -0.28 3.28
N ARG A 15 -8.44 -0.97 2.36
CA ARG A 15 -7.81 -2.23 2.66
C ARG A 15 -6.35 -2.01 2.91
N PHE A 16 -5.85 -2.67 3.93
CA PHE A 16 -4.44 -2.64 4.24
C PHE A 16 -3.86 -4.02 4.02
N LEU A 17 -2.71 -4.06 3.41
CA LEU A 17 -2.07 -5.32 3.08
C LEU A 17 -0.82 -5.49 3.93
N THR A 18 -0.51 -6.73 4.24
CA THR A 18 0.74 -7.01 4.91
C THR A 18 1.86 -6.96 3.89
N VAL A 19 3.09 -6.89 4.38
CA VAL A 19 4.23 -6.89 3.47
C VAL A 19 4.24 -8.16 2.63
N ALA A 20 3.88 -9.29 3.23
CA ALA A 20 3.84 -10.54 2.48
C ALA A 20 2.81 -10.49 1.36
N GLU A 21 1.66 -9.90 1.66
CA GLU A 21 0.62 -9.78 0.65
C GLU A 21 1.04 -8.86 -0.49
N VAL A 22 1.72 -7.77 -0.14
CA VAL A 22 2.21 -6.85 -1.15
C VAL A 22 3.25 -7.54 -2.02
N ALA A 23 4.15 -8.27 -1.39
CA ALA A 23 5.19 -8.98 -2.14
C ALA A 23 4.57 -9.94 -3.14
N GLU A 24 3.53 -10.64 -2.70
CA GLU A 24 2.86 -11.57 -3.58
C GLU A 24 2.16 -10.85 -4.72
N LEU A 25 1.49 -9.77 -4.38
CA LEU A 25 0.75 -9.02 -5.37
C LEU A 25 1.68 -8.43 -6.42
N MET A 26 2.80 -7.91 -6.00
CA MET A 26 3.75 -7.29 -6.90
C MET A 26 4.73 -8.29 -7.50
N ARG A 27 4.71 -9.51 -7.01
CA ARG A 27 5.59 -10.55 -7.50
C ARG A 27 7.05 -10.24 -7.24
N VAL A 28 7.33 -9.75 -6.05
CA VAL A 28 8.69 -9.46 -5.64
C VAL A 28 8.90 -10.06 -4.26
N SER A 29 10.12 -10.01 -3.78
CA SER A 29 10.42 -10.53 -2.46
C SER A 29 10.00 -9.53 -1.40
N LYS A 30 9.83 -10.02 -0.17
CA LYS A 30 9.51 -9.14 0.93
C LYS A 30 10.61 -8.10 1.14
N MET A 31 11.84 -8.52 0.92
CA MET A 31 12.96 -7.60 1.07
C MET A 31 12.80 -6.41 0.14
N THR A 32 12.35 -6.67 -1.07
CA THR A 32 12.13 -5.59 -2.04
C THR A 32 11.05 -4.64 -1.53
N VAL A 33 9.97 -5.19 -0.95
CA VAL A 33 8.91 -4.35 -0.43
C VAL A 33 9.44 -3.47 0.70
N TYR A 34 10.22 -4.06 1.61
CA TYR A 34 10.80 -3.27 2.70
C TYR A 34 11.70 -2.16 2.15
N ARG A 35 12.44 -2.46 1.12
CA ARG A 35 13.31 -1.47 0.52
C ARG A 35 12.51 -0.32 -0.06
N LEU A 36 11.42 -0.62 -0.72
CA LEU A 36 10.57 0.42 -1.29
C LEU A 36 9.94 1.28 -0.21
N VAL A 37 9.54 0.65 0.89
CA VAL A 37 8.96 1.40 1.99
C VAL A 37 9.99 2.32 2.61
N HIS A 38 11.19 1.81 2.85
CA HIS A 38 12.23 2.62 3.46
C HIS A 38 12.72 3.73 2.54
N ALA A 39 12.66 3.51 1.25
CA ALA A 39 13.05 4.53 0.29
C ALA A 39 11.98 5.59 0.11
N GLY A 40 10.81 5.39 0.69
CA GLY A 40 9.73 6.34 0.54
C GLY A 40 9.00 6.21 -0.76
N GLU A 41 9.23 5.15 -1.49
CA GLU A 41 8.56 4.96 -2.78
C GLU A 41 7.24 4.25 -2.62
N LEU A 42 7.04 3.55 -1.54
CA LEU A 42 5.80 2.87 -1.28
C LEU A 42 5.32 3.29 0.11
N THR A 43 4.15 3.89 0.16
CA THR A 43 3.61 4.38 1.41
C THR A 43 3.19 3.22 2.30
N ALA A 44 3.55 3.29 3.56
CA ALA A 44 3.15 2.27 4.51
C ALA A 44 2.99 2.91 5.88
N VAL A 45 2.16 2.29 6.71
CA VAL A 45 2.01 2.74 8.08
C VAL A 45 2.55 1.65 8.98
N ARG A 46 3.13 2.05 10.08
CA ARG A 46 3.66 1.11 11.02
C ARG A 46 2.63 0.80 12.07
N VAL A 47 2.34 -0.48 12.26
CA VAL A 47 1.38 -0.91 13.25
C VAL A 47 2.12 -1.88 14.14
N GLY A 48 2.48 -1.44 15.33
CA GLY A 48 3.28 -2.25 16.22
C GLY A 48 4.61 -2.52 15.58
N ARG A 49 4.92 -3.78 15.37
CA ARG A 49 6.17 -4.16 14.76
C ARG A 49 6.05 -4.46 13.29
N SER A 50 4.86 -4.29 12.75
CA SER A 50 4.62 -4.63 11.37
C SER A 50 4.33 -3.41 10.57
N PHE A 51 4.42 -3.55 9.25
CA PHE A 51 4.00 -2.50 8.35
C PHE A 51 2.71 -2.93 7.70
N ARG A 52 1.87 -1.95 7.41
CA ARG A 52 0.64 -2.18 6.66
C ARG A 52 0.64 -1.21 5.51
N VAL A 53 0.34 -1.70 4.33
CA VAL A 53 0.39 -0.88 3.12
C VAL A 53 -1.03 -0.71 2.60
N PRO A 54 -1.50 0.53 2.46
CA PRO A 54 -2.83 0.72 1.88
C PRO A 54 -2.85 0.16 0.47
N GLU A 55 -3.91 -0.52 0.15
CA GLU A 55 -4.01 -1.15 -1.16
C GLU A 55 -3.85 -0.12 -2.27
N HIS A 56 -4.44 1.04 -2.11
CA HIS A 56 -4.36 2.04 -3.15
C HIS A 56 -2.92 2.53 -3.36
N ALA A 57 -2.08 2.44 -2.34
CA ALA A 57 -0.69 2.82 -2.49
C ALA A 57 0.04 1.85 -3.41
N VAL A 58 -0.31 0.59 -3.32
CA VAL A 58 0.27 -0.40 -4.21
C VAL A 58 -0.17 -0.14 -5.64
N HIS A 59 -1.45 0.15 -5.81
CA HIS A 59 -1.97 0.43 -7.14
C HIS A 59 -1.32 1.68 -7.73
N SER A 60 -1.14 2.70 -6.93
CA SER A 60 -0.49 3.92 -7.40
C SER A 60 0.95 3.67 -7.81
N TYR A 61 1.64 2.90 -7.00
CA TYR A 61 3.02 2.59 -7.31
C TYR A 61 3.14 1.83 -8.63
N LEU A 62 2.28 0.84 -8.81
CA LEU A 62 2.32 0.03 -10.02
C LEU A 62 1.94 0.85 -11.25
N ARG A 63 0.98 1.73 -11.07
CA ARG A 63 0.57 2.57 -12.17
C ARG A 63 1.71 3.48 -12.63
N GLU A 64 2.43 4.04 -11.67
CA GLU A 64 3.57 4.88 -12.01
C GLU A 64 4.67 4.08 -12.67
N ALA A 65 4.92 2.88 -12.17
CA ALA A 65 5.95 2.04 -12.75
C ALA A 65 5.61 1.66 -14.17
N PHE A 66 4.35 1.36 -14.43
CA PHE A 66 3.92 1.02 -15.77
C PHE A 66 4.05 2.21 -16.70
N ARG A 67 3.72 3.37 -16.20
CA ARG A 67 3.85 4.56 -17.00
C ARG A 67 5.28 4.81 -17.40
N GLU A 68 6.18 4.61 -16.46
CA GLU A 68 7.59 4.82 -16.77
C GLU A 68 8.11 3.79 -17.74
N SER A 69 7.57 2.60 -17.67
CA SER A 69 8.03 1.56 -18.57
C SER A 69 7.51 1.75 -19.97
N ALA A 70 6.37 2.36 -20.07
CA ALA A 70 5.78 2.56 -21.37
C ALA A 70 6.46 3.73 -22.09
#